data_25451a5cbba399a9af9d686739cb51a9
#
_entry.id   25451a5cbba399a9af9d686739cb51a9
#
_cell.length_a   1.000
_cell.length_b   1.000
_cell.length_c   1.000
_cell.angle_alpha   90.00
_cell.angle_beta   90.00
_cell.angle_gamma   90.00
#
_symmetry.space_group_name_H-M   'P 1'
#
loop_
_entity.id
_entity.type
_entity.pdbx_description
1 polymer ?
#
loop_
_entity_poly.entity_id
_entity_poly.type
_entity_poly.pdbx_seq_one_letter_code
_entity_poly.pdbx_strand_id
1 'polypeptide(L)'
;MFIARLLIDKYVLGRPLNRIGTTLRMEGLDLAQGTLVGVLQQVAYLLTPLYDAIYAHCQSAGLWQADETGWKVFEEVEGKASNRWWLWAFASSDAVVFVMDPSRSATVPKKFFGLTGNDPHPAKGLLGSDFYRVYQALGDGLQSFFCWAHMRRHFLDAARGYPHLQSWTDEWRDRIATLYRLHAARQKLSPGAHSYLEADDALRRFVKDEIEAHWRRQVTDRLLPPAARGVLGTVQRHWEGLTRFLDNPELPLDNNAMERL
;
A
#
# COMPACT_ATOMS: atom_id res chain seq x y z
N MET A 1 20.15 19.43 23.19
CA MET A 1 19.74 18.12 23.72
C MET A 1 18.25 17.99 24.04
N PHE A 2 17.57 19.03 24.56
CA PHE A 2 16.12 19.01 24.92
C PHE A 2 15.20 18.70 23.72
N ILE A 3 15.35 19.37 22.59
CA ILE A 3 14.50 19.17 21.40
C ILE A 3 14.58 17.71 20.90
N ALA A 4 15.79 17.16 20.77
CA ALA A 4 15.96 15.76 20.33
C ALA A 4 15.28 14.77 21.29
N ARG A 5 15.37 14.99 22.60
CA ARG A 5 14.68 14.18 23.59
C ARG A 5 13.14 14.29 23.43
N LEU A 6 12.62 15.51 23.25
CA LEU A 6 11.18 15.74 23.05
C LEU A 6 10.67 14.98 21.79
N LEU A 7 11.43 15.03 20.70
CA LEU A 7 11.08 14.30 19.46
C LEU A 7 11.11 12.79 19.66
N ILE A 8 12.14 12.25 20.30
CA ILE A 8 12.25 10.82 20.60
C ILE A 8 11.09 10.38 21.49
N ASP A 9 10.84 11.10 22.59
CA ASP A 9 9.75 10.79 23.51
C ASP A 9 8.38 10.81 22.81
N LYS A 10 8.15 11.81 21.95
CA LYS A 10 6.86 11.99 21.28
C LYS A 10 6.65 11.02 20.13
N TYR A 11 7.63 10.87 19.23
CA TYR A 11 7.43 10.20 17.95
C TYR A 11 8.03 8.79 17.88
N VAL A 12 9.10 8.52 18.62
CA VAL A 12 9.71 7.18 18.67
C VAL A 12 9.08 6.35 19.81
N LEU A 13 8.90 6.95 20.98
CA LEU A 13 8.34 6.25 22.15
C LEU A 13 6.81 6.41 22.28
N GLY A 14 6.15 7.19 21.40
CA GLY A 14 4.70 7.37 21.38
C GLY A 14 4.13 8.04 22.63
N ARG A 15 4.94 8.77 23.41
CA ARG A 15 4.50 9.36 24.69
C ARG A 15 3.55 10.55 24.48
N PRO A 16 2.41 10.62 25.18
CA PRO A 16 1.56 11.82 25.17
C PRO A 16 2.29 13.03 25.74
N LEU A 17 2.05 14.23 25.16
CA LEU A 17 2.72 15.46 25.60
C LEU A 17 2.51 15.79 27.09
N ASN A 18 1.33 15.51 27.63
CA ASN A 18 1.07 15.70 29.07
C ASN A 18 1.97 14.85 29.95
N ARG A 19 2.24 13.57 29.56
CA ARG A 19 3.18 12.69 30.27
C ARG A 19 4.62 13.16 30.15
N ILE A 20 5.00 13.67 28.98
CA ILE A 20 6.32 14.27 28.76
C ILE A 20 6.48 15.48 29.68
N GLY A 21 5.50 16.40 29.72
CA GLY A 21 5.50 17.55 30.61
C GLY A 21 5.58 17.18 32.10
N THR A 22 4.86 16.12 32.53
CA THR A 22 4.96 15.62 33.90
C THR A 22 6.36 15.10 34.22
N THR A 23 7.00 14.34 33.31
CA THR A 23 8.37 13.85 33.49
C THR A 23 9.36 14.99 33.58
N LEU A 24 9.25 16.00 32.70
CA LEU A 24 10.11 17.17 32.70
C LEU A 24 9.99 17.96 34.03
N ARG A 25 8.75 18.10 34.57
CA ARG A 25 8.53 18.76 35.87
C ARG A 25 9.19 17.99 37.01
N MET A 26 9.13 16.66 37.01
CA MET A 26 9.83 15.82 38.00
C MET A 26 11.36 15.99 37.93
N GLU A 27 11.88 16.32 36.76
CA GLU A 27 13.29 16.58 36.50
C GLU A 27 13.68 18.06 36.75
N GLY A 28 12.75 18.90 37.29
CA GLY A 28 12.99 20.28 37.61
C GLY A 28 12.71 21.28 36.49
N LEU A 29 12.19 20.82 35.33
CA LEU A 29 11.84 21.69 34.22
C LEU A 29 10.33 21.79 34.02
N ASP A 30 9.73 22.85 34.56
CA ASP A 30 8.28 23.10 34.43
C ASP A 30 7.98 23.91 33.16
N LEU A 31 7.42 23.24 32.16
CA LEU A 31 7.02 23.82 30.88
C LEU A 31 5.52 23.64 30.66
N ALA A 32 4.86 24.71 30.25
CA ALA A 32 3.47 24.65 29.82
C ALA A 32 3.33 23.72 28.56
N GLN A 33 2.22 23.01 28.47
CA GLN A 33 1.97 22.13 27.35
C GLN A 33 1.97 22.89 26.00
N GLY A 34 1.45 24.13 25.98
CA GLY A 34 1.51 24.98 24.79
C GLY A 34 2.95 25.28 24.31
N THR A 35 3.90 25.42 25.26
CA THR A 35 5.32 25.58 24.93
C THR A 35 5.87 24.34 24.21
N LEU A 36 5.53 23.14 24.71
CA LEU A 36 5.94 21.88 24.06
C LEU A 36 5.35 21.75 22.64
N VAL A 37 4.07 22.12 22.47
CA VAL A 37 3.42 22.18 21.15
C VAL A 37 4.13 23.15 20.23
N GLY A 38 4.40 24.38 20.70
CA GLY A 38 5.09 25.42 19.92
C GLY A 38 6.49 24.97 19.47
N VAL A 39 7.25 24.30 20.34
CA VAL A 39 8.56 23.72 19.96
C VAL A 39 8.39 22.68 18.84
N LEU A 40 7.41 21.78 18.93
CA LEU A 40 7.16 20.78 17.89
C LEU A 40 6.76 21.43 16.56
N GLN A 41 5.93 22.49 16.59
CA GLN A 41 5.55 23.23 15.38
C GLN A 41 6.76 23.91 14.72
N GLN A 42 7.64 24.53 15.50
CA GLN A 42 8.87 25.13 14.97
C GLN A 42 9.81 24.09 14.36
N VAL A 43 9.94 22.93 15.00
CA VAL A 43 10.73 21.83 14.45
C VAL A 43 10.13 21.30 13.17
N ALA A 44 8.81 21.11 13.10
CA ALA A 44 8.12 20.70 11.88
C ALA A 44 8.40 21.67 10.73
N TYR A 45 8.30 22.98 10.98
CA TYR A 45 8.64 24.00 9.99
C TYR A 45 10.10 23.91 9.51
N LEU A 46 11.05 23.73 10.42
CA LEU A 46 12.47 23.58 10.08
C LEU A 46 12.76 22.30 9.27
N LEU A 47 11.96 21.25 9.43
CA LEU A 47 12.08 20.00 8.68
C LEU A 47 11.35 20.00 7.34
N THR A 48 10.58 21.04 7.01
CA THR A 48 9.85 21.13 5.74
C THR A 48 10.75 20.93 4.51
N PRO A 49 11.94 21.58 4.40
CA PRO A 49 12.80 21.37 3.24
C PRO A 49 13.29 19.92 3.10
N LEU A 50 13.51 19.22 4.22
CA LEU A 50 13.86 17.80 4.21
C LEU A 50 12.69 16.94 3.73
N TYR A 51 11.48 17.22 4.22
CA TYR A 51 10.27 16.55 3.76
C TYR A 51 10.06 16.74 2.26
N ASP A 52 10.20 17.98 1.76
CA ASP A 52 10.04 18.30 0.34
C ASP A 52 11.08 17.57 -0.53
N ALA A 53 12.33 17.46 -0.04
CA ALA A 53 13.37 16.69 -0.73
C ALA A 53 13.05 15.19 -0.78
N ILE A 54 12.59 14.60 0.32
CA ILE A 54 12.16 13.19 0.37
C ILE A 54 10.94 12.98 -0.53
N TYR A 55 9.99 13.93 -0.54
CA TYR A 55 8.81 13.90 -1.41
C TYR A 55 9.22 13.87 -2.89
N ALA A 56 10.06 14.82 -3.32
CA ALA A 56 10.54 14.89 -4.69
C ALA A 56 11.34 13.64 -5.08
N HIS A 57 12.19 13.13 -4.19
CA HIS A 57 12.94 11.90 -4.39
C HIS A 57 12.00 10.70 -4.59
N CYS A 58 11.06 10.50 -3.67
CA CYS A 58 10.07 9.44 -3.78
C CYS A 58 9.23 9.57 -5.06
N GLN A 59 8.79 10.78 -5.42
CA GLN A 59 8.00 11.06 -6.63
C GLN A 59 8.77 10.71 -7.91
N SER A 60 10.09 10.86 -7.93
CA SER A 60 10.93 10.59 -9.10
C SER A 60 11.24 9.12 -9.34
N ALA A 61 10.84 8.22 -8.45
CA ALA A 61 11.03 6.79 -8.62
C ALA A 61 10.21 6.25 -9.82
N GLY A 62 10.52 5.06 -10.30
CA GLY A 62 9.78 4.38 -11.37
C GLY A 62 8.89 3.24 -10.85
N LEU A 63 8.98 2.94 -9.56
CA LEU A 63 8.23 1.89 -8.89
C LEU A 63 7.76 2.38 -7.53
N TRP A 64 6.47 2.29 -7.30
CA TRP A 64 5.83 2.71 -6.04
C TRP A 64 4.89 1.65 -5.51
N GLN A 65 4.70 1.71 -4.20
CA GLN A 65 3.56 1.11 -3.51
C GLN A 65 2.78 2.23 -2.82
N ALA A 66 1.46 2.14 -2.82
CA ALA A 66 0.59 3.12 -2.17
C ALA A 66 -0.52 2.42 -1.38
N ASP A 67 -0.89 3.06 -0.28
CA ASP A 67 -2.01 2.66 0.57
C ASP A 67 -2.57 3.88 1.29
N GLU A 68 -3.81 3.80 1.80
CA GLU A 68 -4.39 4.85 2.62
C GLU A 68 -5.19 4.28 3.79
N THR A 69 -5.05 4.90 4.94
CA THR A 69 -5.78 4.54 6.15
C THR A 69 -6.60 5.70 6.71
N GLY A 70 -7.76 5.39 7.30
CA GLY A 70 -8.57 6.40 7.94
C GLY A 70 -7.94 6.90 9.24
N TRP A 71 -7.81 8.22 9.39
CA TRP A 71 -7.26 8.88 10.56
C TRP A 71 -8.29 9.85 11.16
N LYS A 72 -8.36 9.96 12.49
CA LYS A 72 -9.23 10.95 13.13
C LYS A 72 -8.43 12.21 13.39
N VAL A 73 -8.86 13.32 12.81
CA VAL A 73 -8.32 14.66 13.05
C VAL A 73 -9.43 15.52 13.62
N PHE A 74 -9.18 16.14 14.77
CA PHE A 74 -10.16 16.99 15.47
C PHE A 74 -10.00 18.46 15.04
N GLU A 75 -10.01 18.68 13.72
CA GLU A 75 -9.97 19.99 13.09
C GLU A 75 -11.24 20.19 12.27
N GLU A 76 -11.85 21.35 12.40
CA GLU A 76 -13.01 21.72 11.60
C GLU A 76 -12.57 22.20 10.23
N VAL A 77 -13.08 21.53 9.19
CA VAL A 77 -12.85 21.91 7.80
C VAL A 77 -14.18 22.29 7.19
N GLU A 78 -14.25 23.45 6.57
CA GLU A 78 -15.46 23.95 5.92
C GLU A 78 -16.00 22.92 4.90
N GLY A 79 -17.29 22.65 4.97
CA GLY A 79 -17.96 21.67 4.11
C GLY A 79 -17.75 20.20 4.49
N LYS A 80 -17.04 19.90 5.59
CA LYS A 80 -16.79 18.52 6.04
C LYS A 80 -17.48 18.25 7.39
N ALA A 81 -18.46 17.35 7.37
CA ALA A 81 -19.24 16.98 8.56
C ALA A 81 -18.56 15.95 9.49
N SER A 82 -17.41 15.37 9.10
CA SER A 82 -16.77 14.30 9.87
C SER A 82 -15.30 14.58 10.16
N ASN A 83 -14.83 14.13 11.34
CA ASN A 83 -13.42 14.21 11.76
C ASN A 83 -12.53 13.15 11.08
N ARG A 84 -13.03 12.42 10.10
CA ARG A 84 -12.27 11.38 9.41
C ARG A 84 -11.45 11.98 8.29
N TRP A 85 -10.13 11.96 8.47
CA TRP A 85 -9.14 12.26 7.45
C TRP A 85 -8.53 10.96 6.93
N TRP A 86 -7.63 11.07 5.96
CA TRP A 86 -6.95 9.95 5.36
C TRP A 86 -5.45 10.21 5.38
N LEU A 87 -4.73 9.26 5.96
CA LEU A 87 -3.28 9.21 5.87
C LEU A 87 -2.93 8.34 4.66
N TRP A 88 -2.43 8.99 3.65
CA TRP A 88 -1.92 8.36 2.45
C TRP A 88 -0.44 8.07 2.64
N ALA A 89 0.01 6.88 2.23
CA ALA A 89 1.41 6.52 2.21
C ALA A 89 1.82 6.18 0.78
N PHE A 90 2.93 6.76 0.33
CA PHE A 90 3.55 6.47 -0.95
C PHE A 90 4.99 6.04 -0.67
N ALA A 91 5.37 4.84 -1.08
CA ALA A 91 6.70 4.30 -0.88
C ALA A 91 7.38 3.97 -2.21
N SER A 92 8.64 4.34 -2.34
CA SER A 92 9.59 3.80 -3.30
C SER A 92 10.45 2.71 -2.64
N SER A 93 11.51 2.29 -3.31
CA SER A 93 12.45 1.31 -2.76
C SER A 93 13.21 1.79 -1.51
N ASP A 94 13.36 3.10 -1.34
CA ASP A 94 14.26 3.72 -0.35
C ASP A 94 13.66 4.96 0.35
N ALA A 95 12.44 5.36 0.00
CA ALA A 95 11.77 6.50 0.61
C ALA A 95 10.28 6.23 0.83
N VAL A 96 9.74 6.80 1.91
CA VAL A 96 8.31 6.79 2.21
C VAL A 96 7.84 8.20 2.47
N VAL A 97 6.72 8.57 1.85
CA VAL A 97 6.06 9.87 2.02
C VAL A 97 4.66 9.65 2.58
N PHE A 98 4.35 10.36 3.65
CA PHE A 98 3.02 10.40 4.23
C PHE A 98 2.34 11.73 3.90
N VAL A 99 1.10 11.64 3.41
CA VAL A 99 0.26 12.81 3.11
C VAL A 99 -1.04 12.69 3.89
N MET A 100 -1.32 13.67 4.75
CA MET A 100 -2.58 13.76 5.47
C MET A 100 -3.55 14.64 4.69
N ASP A 101 -4.73 14.11 4.35
CA ASP A 101 -5.73 14.85 3.57
C ASP A 101 -7.15 14.57 4.10
N PRO A 102 -8.05 15.58 4.15
CA PRO A 102 -9.43 15.37 4.52
C PRO A 102 -10.22 14.49 3.52
N SER A 103 -9.70 14.30 2.32
CA SER A 103 -10.36 13.57 1.23
C SER A 103 -9.72 12.22 0.95
N ARG A 104 -10.56 11.23 0.57
CA ARG A 104 -10.14 9.95 0.00
C ARG A 104 -10.23 9.94 -1.54
N SER A 105 -10.18 11.10 -2.17
CA SER A 105 -10.35 11.21 -3.62
C SER A 105 -9.05 10.98 -4.40
N ALA A 106 -9.19 10.77 -5.71
CA ALA A 106 -8.07 10.64 -6.64
C ALA A 106 -7.19 11.89 -6.74
N THR A 107 -7.65 13.04 -6.21
CA THR A 107 -6.89 14.29 -6.23
C THR A 107 -5.57 14.16 -5.47
N VAL A 108 -5.56 13.42 -4.35
CA VAL A 108 -4.35 13.25 -3.53
C VAL A 108 -3.26 12.48 -4.28
N PRO A 109 -3.48 11.24 -4.75
CA PRO A 109 -2.45 10.55 -5.51
C PRO A 109 -2.15 11.24 -6.85
N LYS A 110 -3.13 11.89 -7.52
CA LYS A 110 -2.84 12.69 -8.72
C LYS A 110 -1.87 13.83 -8.44
N LYS A 111 -2.02 14.52 -7.31
CA LYS A 111 -1.09 15.57 -6.89
C LYS A 111 0.30 14.97 -6.60
N PHE A 112 0.37 13.85 -5.86
CA PHE A 112 1.65 13.20 -5.57
C PHE A 112 2.39 12.80 -6.86
N PHE A 113 1.70 12.23 -7.83
CA PHE A 113 2.31 11.78 -9.09
C PHE A 113 2.43 12.87 -10.17
N GLY A 114 2.12 14.14 -9.87
CA GLY A 114 2.20 15.23 -10.85
C GLY A 114 1.15 15.13 -11.98
N LEU A 115 0.03 14.43 -11.75
CA LEU A 115 -1.00 14.17 -12.78
C LEU A 115 -2.13 15.21 -12.80
N THR A 116 -1.91 16.38 -12.22
CA THR A 116 -2.91 17.47 -12.17
C THR A 116 -2.88 18.40 -13.38
N GLY A 117 -2.07 18.09 -14.38
CA GLY A 117 -1.97 18.84 -15.66
C GLY A 117 -0.98 20.01 -15.65
N ASN A 118 -0.44 20.40 -14.50
CA ASN A 118 0.49 21.53 -14.37
C ASN A 118 1.96 21.08 -14.15
N ASP A 119 2.20 19.80 -13.99
CA ASP A 119 3.54 19.28 -13.80
C ASP A 119 4.19 18.97 -15.15
N PRO A 120 5.36 19.52 -15.47
CA PRO A 120 6.06 19.26 -16.74
C PRO A 120 6.61 17.81 -16.80
N HIS A 121 6.72 17.13 -15.67
CA HIS A 121 7.30 15.79 -15.56
C HIS A 121 6.42 14.85 -14.73
N PRO A 122 5.20 14.48 -15.25
CA PRO A 122 4.34 13.56 -14.52
C PRO A 122 5.05 12.21 -14.32
N ALA A 123 4.82 11.59 -13.19
CA ALA A 123 5.39 10.29 -12.87
C ALA A 123 4.95 9.22 -13.89
N LYS A 124 5.88 8.34 -14.27
CA LYS A 124 5.63 7.19 -15.14
C LYS A 124 6.31 5.97 -14.54
N GLY A 125 5.60 4.85 -14.53
CA GLY A 125 6.15 3.61 -13.98
C GLY A 125 5.09 2.65 -13.43
N LEU A 126 5.47 1.89 -12.42
CA LEU A 126 4.69 0.82 -11.83
C LEU A 126 4.16 1.22 -10.46
N LEU A 127 2.85 1.07 -10.24
CA LEU A 127 2.19 1.40 -8.97
C LEU A 127 1.51 0.17 -8.38
N GLY A 128 2.01 -0.30 -7.24
CA GLY A 128 1.40 -1.33 -6.42
C GLY A 128 0.36 -0.74 -5.48
N SER A 129 -0.83 -1.34 -5.47
CA SER A 129 -1.90 -0.94 -4.55
C SER A 129 -2.87 -2.10 -4.29
N ASP A 130 -3.87 -1.84 -3.46
CA ASP A 130 -5.07 -2.66 -3.41
C ASP A 130 -5.97 -2.42 -4.64
N PHE A 131 -7.20 -2.97 -4.62
CA PHE A 131 -8.15 -2.79 -5.72
C PHE A 131 -8.95 -1.48 -5.66
N TYR A 132 -8.50 -0.48 -4.90
CA TYR A 132 -9.22 0.76 -4.78
C TYR A 132 -9.20 1.55 -6.10
N ARG A 133 -10.38 1.91 -6.57
CA ARG A 133 -10.58 2.53 -7.90
C ARG A 133 -9.82 3.83 -8.11
N VAL A 134 -9.45 4.51 -7.05
CA VAL A 134 -8.70 5.77 -7.10
C VAL A 134 -7.35 5.58 -7.79
N TYR A 135 -6.64 4.50 -7.50
CA TYR A 135 -5.36 4.22 -8.13
C TYR A 135 -5.48 3.83 -9.60
N GLN A 136 -6.60 3.18 -9.97
CA GLN A 136 -6.88 2.82 -11.37
C GLN A 136 -7.25 4.03 -12.24
N ALA A 137 -7.68 5.14 -11.62
CA ALA A 137 -8.09 6.38 -12.29
C ALA A 137 -6.92 7.37 -12.51
N LEU A 138 -5.68 6.96 -12.29
CA LEU A 138 -4.51 7.84 -12.38
C LEU A 138 -4.00 8.06 -13.82
N GLY A 139 -4.49 7.27 -14.78
CA GLY A 139 -4.17 7.43 -16.20
C GLY A 139 -3.02 6.55 -16.69
N ASP A 140 -2.72 6.63 -17.98
CA ASP A 140 -1.88 5.66 -18.71
C ASP A 140 -0.38 5.73 -18.37
N GLY A 141 0.07 6.77 -17.64
CA GLY A 141 1.47 6.91 -17.21
C GLY A 141 1.86 5.92 -16.11
N LEU A 142 0.88 5.46 -15.31
CA LEU A 142 1.10 4.57 -14.18
C LEU A 142 0.44 3.21 -14.44
N GLN A 143 1.26 2.19 -14.60
CA GLN A 143 0.78 0.81 -14.77
C GLN A 143 0.57 0.16 -13.41
N SER A 144 -0.66 -0.20 -13.10
CA SER A 144 -0.99 -0.83 -11.82
C SER A 144 -0.50 -2.28 -11.73
N PHE A 145 0.03 -2.66 -10.58
CA PHE A 145 0.12 -4.07 -10.16
C PHE A 145 -0.63 -4.24 -8.83
N PHE A 146 -1.20 -5.43 -8.62
CA PHE A 146 -2.13 -5.63 -7.52
C PHE A 146 -1.65 -6.69 -6.53
N CYS A 147 -2.03 -6.47 -5.27
CA CYS A 147 -1.64 -7.28 -4.13
C CYS A 147 -2.42 -8.62 -4.10
N TRP A 148 -1.71 -9.74 -4.23
CA TRP A 148 -2.28 -11.08 -4.08
C TRP A 148 -2.73 -11.39 -2.64
N ALA A 149 -2.19 -10.72 -1.62
CA ALA A 149 -2.68 -10.86 -0.25
C ALA A 149 -4.11 -10.31 -0.11
N HIS A 150 -4.43 -9.17 -0.75
CA HIS A 150 -5.80 -8.67 -0.82
C HIS A 150 -6.72 -9.60 -1.61
N MET A 151 -6.23 -10.16 -2.72
CA MET A 151 -7.00 -11.16 -3.46
C MET A 151 -7.31 -12.39 -2.60
N ARG A 152 -6.33 -12.91 -1.87
CA ARG A 152 -6.52 -14.01 -0.92
C ARG A 152 -7.57 -13.67 0.15
N ARG A 153 -7.59 -12.43 0.64
CA ARG A 153 -8.58 -11.95 1.63
C ARG A 153 -10.01 -12.03 1.05
N HIS A 154 -10.21 -11.66 -0.22
CA HIS A 154 -11.53 -11.79 -0.88
C HIS A 154 -12.02 -13.25 -0.90
N PHE A 155 -11.15 -14.23 -1.16
CA PHE A 155 -11.51 -15.64 -1.07
C PHE A 155 -11.93 -16.05 0.35
N LEU A 156 -11.15 -15.65 1.37
CA LEU A 156 -11.43 -15.94 2.76
C LEU A 156 -12.75 -15.30 3.25
N ASP A 157 -13.02 -14.08 2.83
CA ASP A 157 -14.23 -13.36 3.19
C ASP A 157 -15.48 -14.01 2.54
N ALA A 158 -15.35 -14.56 1.33
CA ALA A 158 -16.42 -15.34 0.70
C ALA A 158 -16.77 -16.59 1.54
N ALA A 159 -15.77 -17.33 2.05
CA ALA A 159 -16.03 -18.48 2.92
C ALA A 159 -16.62 -18.07 4.28
N ARG A 160 -16.20 -16.94 4.85
CA ARG A 160 -16.79 -16.41 6.10
C ARG A 160 -18.28 -16.10 5.94
N GLY A 161 -18.65 -15.49 4.81
CA GLY A 161 -20.06 -15.22 4.51
C GLY A 161 -20.87 -16.45 4.06
N TYR A 162 -20.20 -17.44 3.50
CA TYR A 162 -20.79 -18.64 2.91
C TYR A 162 -19.96 -19.89 3.25
N PRO A 163 -20.18 -20.54 4.42
CA PRO A 163 -19.35 -21.64 4.91
C PRO A 163 -19.21 -22.84 3.95
N HIS A 164 -20.19 -23.07 3.07
CA HIS A 164 -20.13 -24.12 2.04
C HIS A 164 -19.07 -23.85 0.95
N LEU A 165 -18.51 -22.63 0.89
CA LEU A 165 -17.39 -22.27 0.03
C LEU A 165 -16.02 -22.60 0.64
N GLN A 166 -15.94 -23.18 1.83
CA GLN A 166 -14.66 -23.41 2.52
C GLN A 166 -13.69 -24.25 1.68
N SER A 167 -14.13 -25.37 1.13
CA SER A 167 -13.28 -26.24 0.30
C SER A 167 -12.75 -25.50 -0.94
N TRP A 168 -13.63 -24.76 -1.64
CA TRP A 168 -13.26 -23.93 -2.79
C TRP A 168 -12.26 -22.84 -2.42
N THR A 169 -12.44 -22.20 -1.27
CA THR A 169 -11.53 -21.18 -0.76
C THR A 169 -10.16 -21.78 -0.39
N ASP A 170 -10.14 -22.97 0.22
CA ASP A 170 -8.90 -23.66 0.58
C ASP A 170 -8.08 -24.04 -0.67
N GLU A 171 -8.72 -24.49 -1.75
CA GLU A 171 -8.07 -24.75 -3.02
C GLU A 171 -7.42 -23.48 -3.61
N TRP A 172 -8.11 -22.33 -3.57
CA TRP A 172 -7.58 -21.07 -4.04
C TRP A 172 -6.44 -20.56 -3.15
N ARG A 173 -6.58 -20.71 -1.84
CA ARG A 173 -5.51 -20.35 -0.88
C ARG A 173 -4.23 -21.13 -1.17
N ASP A 174 -4.34 -22.42 -1.44
CA ASP A 174 -3.19 -23.29 -1.71
C ASP A 174 -2.51 -22.95 -3.05
N ARG A 175 -3.29 -22.57 -4.08
CA ARG A 175 -2.76 -22.04 -5.34
C ARG A 175 -2.00 -20.73 -5.12
N ILE A 176 -2.59 -19.81 -4.38
CA ILE A 176 -1.94 -18.53 -4.05
C ILE A 176 -0.65 -18.77 -3.23
N ALA A 177 -0.67 -19.68 -2.24
CA ALA A 177 0.53 -20.04 -1.49
C ALA A 177 1.63 -20.62 -2.38
N THR A 178 1.26 -21.46 -3.35
CA THR A 178 2.21 -21.99 -4.34
C THR A 178 2.78 -20.91 -5.24
N LEU A 179 1.94 -19.95 -5.68
CA LEU A 179 2.39 -18.78 -6.43
C LEU A 179 3.48 -17.99 -5.69
N TYR A 180 3.24 -17.68 -4.41
CA TYR A 180 4.23 -16.99 -3.56
C TYR A 180 5.54 -17.77 -3.47
N ARG A 181 5.46 -19.08 -3.24
CA ARG A 181 6.64 -19.94 -3.14
C ARG A 181 7.47 -19.97 -4.44
N LEU A 182 6.81 -20.11 -5.59
CA LEU A 182 7.48 -20.13 -6.88
C LEU A 182 8.12 -18.78 -7.20
N HIS A 183 7.42 -17.68 -6.96
CA HIS A 183 7.96 -16.35 -7.18
C HIS A 183 9.16 -16.06 -6.27
N ALA A 184 9.05 -16.36 -4.97
CA ALA A 184 10.15 -16.20 -4.02
C ALA A 184 11.36 -17.07 -4.37
N ALA A 185 11.15 -18.25 -4.95
CA ALA A 185 12.24 -19.10 -5.43
C ALA A 185 12.94 -18.46 -6.64
N ARG A 186 12.17 -17.92 -7.61
CA ARG A 186 12.73 -17.19 -8.77
C ARG A 186 13.55 -15.98 -8.33
N GLN A 187 13.05 -15.18 -7.38
CA GLN A 187 13.72 -13.96 -6.91
C GLN A 187 15.08 -14.21 -6.24
N LYS A 188 15.34 -15.42 -5.75
CA LYS A 188 16.64 -15.80 -5.16
C LYS A 188 17.72 -16.15 -6.18
N LEU A 189 17.36 -16.24 -7.43
CA LEU A 189 18.24 -16.66 -8.51
C LEU A 189 18.72 -15.44 -9.31
N SER A 190 19.92 -15.52 -9.84
CA SER A 190 20.48 -14.43 -10.66
C SER A 190 19.78 -14.41 -12.02
N PRO A 191 19.24 -13.26 -12.45
CA PRO A 191 18.66 -13.12 -13.78
C PRO A 191 19.62 -13.58 -14.86
N GLY A 192 19.13 -14.37 -15.85
CA GLY A 192 19.93 -14.91 -16.94
C GLY A 192 20.63 -16.23 -16.64
N ALA A 193 20.69 -16.70 -15.39
CA ALA A 193 21.17 -18.04 -15.08
C ALA A 193 20.18 -19.10 -15.60
N HIS A 194 20.68 -20.29 -15.98
CA HIS A 194 19.82 -21.41 -16.44
C HIS A 194 18.75 -21.77 -15.41
N SER A 195 19.12 -21.85 -14.13
CA SER A 195 18.20 -22.10 -13.02
C SER A 195 17.12 -21.01 -12.87
N TYR A 196 17.44 -19.75 -13.18
CA TYR A 196 16.44 -18.66 -13.22
C TYR A 196 15.42 -18.89 -14.33
N LEU A 197 15.88 -19.24 -15.54
CA LEU A 197 15.00 -19.51 -16.68
C LEU A 197 14.07 -20.70 -16.42
N GLU A 198 14.59 -21.76 -15.80
CA GLU A 198 13.76 -22.90 -15.39
C GLU A 198 12.72 -22.52 -14.34
N ALA A 199 13.10 -21.71 -13.35
CA ALA A 199 12.17 -21.25 -12.31
C ALA A 199 11.12 -20.28 -12.87
N ASP A 200 11.49 -19.40 -13.80
CA ASP A 200 10.56 -18.48 -14.47
C ASP A 200 9.56 -19.24 -15.34
N ASP A 201 10.03 -20.23 -16.12
CA ASP A 201 9.21 -21.12 -16.92
C ASP A 201 8.21 -21.92 -16.06
N ALA A 202 8.66 -22.45 -14.94
CA ALA A 202 7.81 -23.18 -13.99
C ALA A 202 6.72 -22.28 -13.41
N LEU A 203 7.09 -21.05 -13.02
CA LEU A 203 6.16 -20.05 -12.51
C LEU A 203 5.12 -19.65 -13.57
N ARG A 204 5.55 -19.35 -14.80
CA ARG A 204 4.65 -18.98 -15.91
C ARG A 204 3.68 -20.10 -16.26
N ARG A 205 4.16 -21.34 -16.32
CA ARG A 205 3.30 -22.52 -16.54
C ARG A 205 2.28 -22.65 -15.41
N PHE A 206 2.71 -22.55 -14.17
CA PHE A 206 1.80 -22.61 -13.01
C PHE A 206 0.72 -21.53 -13.08
N VAL A 207 1.08 -20.28 -13.38
CA VAL A 207 0.11 -19.18 -13.49
C VAL A 207 -0.88 -19.47 -14.63
N LYS A 208 -0.42 -19.94 -15.78
CA LYS A 208 -1.27 -20.23 -16.94
C LYS A 208 -2.19 -21.42 -16.67
N ASP A 209 -1.66 -22.53 -16.19
CA ASP A 209 -2.36 -23.82 -16.17
C ASP A 209 -3.19 -23.97 -14.87
N GLU A 210 -2.68 -23.51 -13.73
CA GLU A 210 -3.30 -23.72 -12.44
C GLU A 210 -4.10 -22.50 -11.93
N ILE A 211 -3.76 -21.29 -12.36
CA ILE A 211 -4.50 -20.09 -11.92
C ILE A 211 -5.41 -19.61 -13.04
N GLU A 212 -4.86 -19.26 -14.20
CA GLU A 212 -5.62 -18.67 -15.30
C GLU A 212 -6.68 -19.63 -15.86
N ALA A 213 -6.27 -20.84 -16.24
CA ALA A 213 -7.21 -21.84 -16.76
C ALA A 213 -8.30 -22.18 -15.73
N HIS A 214 -7.96 -22.16 -14.43
CA HIS A 214 -8.89 -22.45 -13.36
C HIS A 214 -9.94 -21.34 -13.17
N TRP A 215 -9.54 -20.07 -13.02
CA TRP A 215 -10.51 -18.99 -12.86
C TRP A 215 -11.36 -18.77 -14.13
N ARG A 216 -10.77 -18.92 -15.34
CA ARG A 216 -11.52 -18.80 -16.61
C ARG A 216 -12.63 -19.82 -16.73
N ARG A 217 -12.40 -21.05 -16.29
CA ARG A 217 -13.42 -22.10 -16.26
C ARG A 217 -14.49 -21.81 -15.21
N GLN A 218 -14.08 -21.39 -14.02
CA GLN A 218 -15.00 -21.19 -12.89
C GLN A 218 -15.85 -19.91 -13.00
N VAL A 219 -15.34 -18.84 -13.59
CA VAL A 219 -16.08 -17.56 -13.69
C VAL A 219 -17.35 -17.68 -14.54
N THR A 220 -17.37 -18.65 -15.48
CA THR A 220 -18.53 -18.95 -16.33
C THR A 220 -19.43 -20.05 -15.77
N ASP A 221 -19.02 -20.71 -14.70
CA ASP A 221 -19.78 -21.79 -14.07
C ASP A 221 -21.00 -21.21 -13.33
N ARG A 222 -22.21 -21.53 -13.85
CA ARG A 222 -23.47 -21.08 -13.27
C ARG A 222 -23.83 -21.80 -11.97
N LEU A 223 -23.20 -22.95 -11.70
CA LEU A 223 -23.39 -23.69 -10.45
C LEU A 223 -22.61 -23.09 -9.30
N LEU A 224 -21.57 -22.33 -9.61
CA LEU A 224 -20.78 -21.64 -8.59
C LEU A 224 -21.61 -20.51 -7.96
N PRO A 225 -21.65 -20.41 -6.62
CA PRO A 225 -22.42 -19.37 -5.92
C PRO A 225 -22.03 -17.94 -6.34
N PRO A 226 -22.99 -16.98 -6.32
CA PRO A 226 -22.73 -15.60 -6.72
C PRO A 226 -21.55 -14.94 -6.00
N ALA A 227 -21.34 -15.25 -4.71
CA ALA A 227 -20.24 -14.73 -3.93
C ALA A 227 -18.88 -15.18 -4.52
N ALA A 228 -18.72 -16.45 -4.83
CA ALA A 228 -17.51 -17.00 -5.44
C ALA A 228 -17.28 -16.42 -6.84
N ARG A 229 -18.34 -16.31 -7.67
CA ARG A 229 -18.25 -15.64 -8.99
C ARG A 229 -17.85 -14.17 -8.88
N GLY A 230 -18.31 -13.46 -7.84
CA GLY A 230 -17.93 -12.09 -7.56
C GLY A 230 -16.42 -11.95 -7.30
N VAL A 231 -15.85 -12.87 -6.52
CA VAL A 231 -14.38 -12.93 -6.28
C VAL A 231 -13.61 -13.19 -7.57
N LEU A 232 -14.04 -14.18 -8.36
CA LEU A 232 -13.44 -14.50 -9.66
C LEU A 232 -13.58 -13.37 -10.68
N GLY A 233 -14.71 -12.64 -10.65
CA GLY A 233 -14.88 -11.41 -11.44
C GLY A 233 -13.90 -10.32 -11.05
N THR A 234 -13.44 -10.27 -9.80
CA THR A 234 -12.37 -9.37 -9.38
C THR A 234 -11.01 -9.84 -9.93
N VAL A 235 -10.71 -11.14 -9.87
CA VAL A 235 -9.52 -11.71 -10.52
C VAL A 235 -9.50 -11.37 -12.01
N GLN A 236 -10.61 -11.58 -12.70
CA GLN A 236 -10.73 -11.31 -14.14
C GLN A 236 -10.46 -9.83 -14.49
N ARG A 237 -11.10 -8.92 -13.77
CA ARG A 237 -10.95 -7.47 -14.02
C ARG A 237 -9.52 -6.97 -13.80
N HIS A 238 -8.80 -7.57 -12.88
CA HIS A 238 -7.47 -7.12 -12.46
C HIS A 238 -6.36 -8.07 -12.91
N TRP A 239 -6.67 -9.00 -13.82
CA TRP A 239 -5.74 -10.07 -14.21
C TRP A 239 -4.39 -9.56 -14.71
N GLU A 240 -4.38 -8.55 -15.56
CA GLU A 240 -3.15 -7.94 -16.07
C GLU A 240 -2.26 -7.42 -14.94
N GLY A 241 -2.81 -6.64 -14.02
CA GLY A 241 -2.05 -6.13 -12.88
C GLY A 241 -1.66 -7.20 -11.86
N LEU A 242 -2.49 -8.25 -11.69
CA LEU A 242 -2.17 -9.40 -10.83
C LEU A 242 -1.03 -10.27 -11.40
N THR A 243 -0.80 -10.23 -12.71
CA THR A 243 0.24 -11.03 -13.38
C THR A 243 1.45 -10.22 -13.83
N ARG A 244 1.47 -8.91 -13.62
CA ARG A 244 2.55 -8.01 -14.05
C ARG A 244 3.93 -8.40 -13.50
N PHE A 245 4.01 -9.03 -12.34
CA PHE A 245 5.23 -9.58 -11.76
C PHE A 245 5.91 -10.66 -12.64
N LEU A 246 5.20 -11.28 -13.58
CA LEU A 246 5.79 -12.25 -14.50
C LEU A 246 6.83 -11.58 -15.40
N ASP A 247 6.54 -10.37 -15.86
CA ASP A 247 7.42 -9.60 -16.75
C ASP A 247 8.32 -8.61 -15.99
N ASN A 248 8.04 -8.41 -14.71
CA ASN A 248 8.79 -7.53 -13.79
C ASN A 248 9.14 -8.32 -12.52
N PRO A 249 10.21 -9.14 -12.56
CA PRO A 249 10.54 -10.08 -11.48
C PRO A 249 10.81 -9.44 -10.12
N GLU A 250 11.16 -8.14 -10.11
CA GLU A 250 11.41 -7.34 -8.90
C GLU A 250 10.13 -6.99 -8.14
N LEU A 251 8.95 -7.07 -8.79
CA LEU A 251 7.70 -6.70 -8.15
C LEU A 251 7.33 -7.67 -7.01
N PRO A 252 6.95 -7.14 -5.85
CA PRO A 252 6.39 -7.96 -4.79
C PRO A 252 4.97 -8.45 -5.19
N LEU A 253 4.58 -9.61 -4.67
CA LEU A 253 3.22 -10.11 -4.81
C LEU A 253 2.23 -9.47 -3.85
N ASP A 254 2.70 -8.73 -2.86
CA ASP A 254 1.85 -8.11 -1.85
C ASP A 254 2.29 -6.69 -1.49
N ASN A 255 1.42 -6.02 -0.75
CA ASN A 255 1.65 -4.68 -0.23
C ASN A 255 1.92 -4.68 1.29
N ASN A 256 2.38 -5.82 1.83
CA ASN A 256 2.57 -6.00 3.27
C ASN A 256 3.63 -5.04 3.85
N ALA A 257 4.56 -4.54 3.04
CA ALA A 257 5.52 -3.52 3.47
C ALA A 257 4.80 -2.22 3.86
N MET A 258 3.77 -1.82 3.09
CA MET A 258 2.96 -0.63 3.36
C MET A 258 2.06 -0.80 4.60
N GLU A 259 1.50 -1.99 4.79
CA GLU A 259 0.63 -2.28 5.95
C GLU A 259 1.39 -2.24 7.30
N ARG A 260 2.73 -2.23 7.27
CA ARG A 260 3.60 -2.20 8.47
C ARG A 260 4.19 -0.81 8.78
N LEU A 261 3.95 0.16 7.91
CA LEU A 261 4.35 1.56 8.12
C LEU A 261 3.39 2.27 9.06
#